data_9c565ebb13704b2bea38ed5b9c90072a
#
_entry.id   9c565ebb13704b2bea38ed5b9c90072a
#
_cell.length_a   1.000
_cell.length_b   1.000
_cell.length_c   1.000
_cell.angle_alpha   90.00
_cell.angle_beta   90.00
_cell.angle_gamma   90.00
#
_symmetry.space_group_name_H-M   'P 1'
#
loop_
_entity.id
_entity.type
_entity.pdbx_description
1 polymer ?
#
loop_
_entity_poly.entity_id
_entity_poly.type
_entity_poly.pdbx_seq_one_letter_code
_entity_poly.pdbx_strand_id
1 'polypeptide(L)'
;MRFPTLGAISEVTTVSRDRYLELARWHPGVLGFGGYGSEREARILCRVQMTRESAQRNQLTQKRGWRQFLDTPAPRQPVLVQIGKALRIVEANRGGFVDVTLHGHGLKPGWQQANVHVINREDFHQNKAKLLGDVGWGKLTPELLVKRARNLGIRLSRGTLLPIRIIGNHEKVGIITDIDDTIMVSMVPRPLLAVRYAMISKASSRQAVPGMSQFLQDLEIEAAYAADSDTSGPRAPSSTYDVLSLPPALMYLSTGAWNIVPTLRPFLRDNDFPLGTILLRSWWISDRGTVPGAGPEFKLSQFELLTKMVP
;
A
#
# COMPACT_ATOMS: atom_id res chain seq x y z
N MET A 1 -3.40 2.52 42.46
CA MET A 1 -3.61 1.53 41.38
C MET A 1 -3.88 2.29 40.10
N ARG A 2 -3.00 2.19 39.10
CA ARG A 2 -3.24 2.76 37.78
C ARG A 2 -4.09 1.76 37.00
N PHE A 3 -5.32 2.14 36.65
CA PHE A 3 -6.14 1.32 35.75
C PHE A 3 -5.45 1.23 34.37
N PRO A 4 -5.40 0.05 33.74
CA PRO A 4 -4.87 -0.07 32.39
C PRO A 4 -5.72 0.76 31.42
N THR A 5 -5.07 1.50 30.54
CA THR A 5 -5.77 2.30 29.53
C THR A 5 -6.55 1.38 28.59
N LEU A 6 -7.69 1.83 28.07
CA LEU A 6 -8.51 1.10 27.08
C LEU A 6 -7.66 0.51 25.95
N GLY A 7 -6.57 1.18 25.56
CA GLY A 7 -5.60 0.69 24.59
C GLY A 7 -4.81 -0.55 25.05
N ALA A 8 -4.43 -0.62 26.33
CA ALA A 8 -3.71 -1.78 26.88
C ALA A 8 -4.61 -3.02 26.99
N ILE A 9 -5.88 -2.84 27.37
CA ILE A 9 -6.87 -3.93 27.40
C ILE A 9 -7.12 -4.46 25.99
N SER A 10 -7.23 -3.58 24.99
CA SER A 10 -7.38 -3.96 23.57
C SER A 10 -6.16 -4.73 23.05
N GLU A 11 -4.95 -4.38 23.46
CA GLU A 11 -3.72 -5.10 23.05
C GLU A 11 -3.66 -6.53 23.63
N VAL A 12 -3.93 -6.69 24.92
CA VAL A 12 -3.91 -8.00 25.57
C VAL A 12 -4.94 -8.94 24.96
N THR A 13 -6.16 -8.46 24.70
CA THR A 13 -7.21 -9.26 24.06
C THR A 13 -6.86 -9.63 22.62
N THR A 14 -6.20 -8.73 21.89
CA THR A 14 -5.82 -8.97 20.48
C THR A 14 -4.66 -9.99 20.39
N VAL A 15 -3.65 -9.88 21.24
CA VAL A 15 -2.54 -10.86 21.30
C VAL A 15 -3.02 -12.25 21.68
N SER A 16 -3.93 -12.35 22.64
CA SER A 16 -4.55 -13.64 23.03
C SER A 16 -5.37 -14.25 21.89
N ARG A 17 -6.09 -13.42 21.16
CA ARG A 17 -6.85 -13.83 19.97
C ARG A 17 -5.94 -14.29 18.83
N ASP A 18 -4.83 -13.58 18.57
CA ASP A 18 -3.86 -13.95 17.53
C ASP A 18 -3.26 -15.34 17.82
N ARG A 19 -2.90 -15.62 19.08
CA ARG A 19 -2.39 -16.92 19.50
C ARG A 19 -3.42 -18.04 19.32
N TYR A 20 -4.70 -17.78 19.62
CA TYR A 20 -5.78 -18.73 19.36
C TYR A 20 -5.98 -18.98 17.86
N LEU A 21 -5.86 -17.95 17.02
CA LEU A 21 -5.96 -18.06 15.56
C LEU A 21 -4.78 -18.84 14.97
N GLU A 22 -3.57 -18.67 15.49
CA GLU A 22 -2.40 -19.45 15.10
C GLU A 22 -2.59 -20.95 15.41
N LEU A 23 -3.15 -21.29 16.57
CA LEU A 23 -3.56 -22.66 16.92
C LEU A 23 -4.62 -23.20 15.94
N ALA A 24 -5.48 -22.35 15.40
CA ALA A 24 -6.48 -22.68 14.38
C ALA A 24 -5.92 -22.65 12.94
N ARG A 25 -4.58 -22.69 12.76
CA ARG A 25 -3.88 -22.63 11.46
C ARG A 25 -4.10 -21.35 10.67
N TRP A 26 -4.25 -20.23 11.37
CA TRP A 26 -4.19 -18.91 10.77
C TRP A 26 -2.76 -18.38 10.90
N HIS A 27 -2.25 -17.75 9.88
CA HIS A 27 -0.90 -17.18 9.85
C HIS A 27 -0.95 -15.72 9.45
N PRO A 28 -0.05 -14.88 9.97
CA PRO A 28 0.04 -13.50 9.51
C PRO A 28 0.48 -13.46 8.03
N GLY A 29 -0.29 -12.75 7.22
CA GLY A 29 -0.03 -12.54 5.81
C GLY A 29 -0.07 -11.06 5.43
N VAL A 30 0.59 -10.68 4.34
CA VAL A 30 0.66 -9.30 3.85
C VAL A 30 -0.42 -9.04 2.81
N LEU A 31 -1.24 -8.01 3.03
CA LEU A 31 -2.07 -7.38 2.03
C LEU A 31 -1.35 -6.12 1.53
N GLY A 32 -0.83 -6.19 0.30
CA GLY A 32 -0.07 -5.10 -0.30
C GLY A 32 -0.96 -4.03 -0.90
N PHE A 33 -0.67 -2.77 -0.58
CA PHE A 33 -1.35 -1.61 -1.18
C PHE A 33 -0.50 -0.95 -2.27
N GLY A 34 0.82 -1.20 -2.28
CA GLY A 34 1.76 -0.60 -3.19
C GLY A 34 2.44 0.62 -2.58
N GLY A 35 2.82 1.56 -3.42
CA GLY A 35 3.48 2.77 -2.96
C GLY A 35 3.99 3.64 -4.11
N TYR A 36 4.70 4.67 -3.73
CA TYR A 36 5.31 5.63 -4.64
C TYR A 36 6.58 6.24 -4.04
N GLY A 37 7.34 6.91 -4.84
CA GLY A 37 8.51 7.64 -4.39
C GLY A 37 9.25 8.33 -5.52
N SER A 38 10.38 8.92 -5.20
CA SER A 38 11.37 9.48 -6.13
C SER A 38 12.57 8.54 -6.23
N GLU A 39 13.57 8.91 -7.01
CA GLU A 39 14.83 8.16 -7.11
C GLU A 39 15.62 8.11 -5.78
N ARG A 40 15.28 8.96 -4.81
CA ARG A 40 15.95 9.06 -3.50
C ARG A 40 15.30 8.17 -2.44
N GLU A 41 13.98 8.11 -2.45
CA GLU A 41 13.20 7.44 -1.41
C GLU A 41 11.89 6.88 -1.96
N ALA A 42 11.38 5.83 -1.31
CA ALA A 42 10.12 5.22 -1.67
C ALA A 42 9.28 4.92 -0.42
N ARG A 43 7.99 5.29 -0.47
CA ARG A 43 6.98 4.98 0.54
C ARG A 43 6.26 3.70 0.17
N ILE A 44 6.25 2.74 1.07
CA ILE A 44 5.63 1.42 0.90
C ILE A 44 4.49 1.29 1.89
N LEU A 45 3.33 0.87 1.38
CA LEU A 45 2.09 0.75 2.13
C LEU A 45 1.57 -0.68 2.06
N CYS A 46 1.33 -1.29 3.22
CA CYS A 46 0.69 -2.60 3.31
C CYS A 46 -0.02 -2.79 4.65
N ARG A 47 -0.74 -3.91 4.78
CA ARG A 47 -1.36 -4.33 6.04
C ARG A 47 -1.02 -5.78 6.31
N VAL A 48 -0.68 -6.09 7.55
CA VAL A 48 -0.53 -7.47 8.02
C VAL A 48 -1.82 -7.90 8.70
N GLN A 49 -2.33 -9.03 8.30
CA GLN A 49 -3.58 -9.59 8.81
C GLN A 49 -3.48 -11.10 8.94
N MET A 50 -4.25 -11.68 9.85
CA MET A 50 -4.33 -13.12 10.00
C MET A 50 -5.07 -13.73 8.80
N THR A 51 -4.51 -14.76 8.19
CA THR A 51 -5.06 -15.45 7.01
C THR A 51 -4.85 -16.94 7.09
N ARG A 52 -5.67 -17.73 6.41
CA ARG A 52 -5.45 -19.17 6.24
C ARG A 52 -4.61 -19.44 5.01
N GLU A 53 -3.79 -20.48 5.03
CA GLU A 53 -2.90 -20.86 3.91
C GLU A 53 -3.66 -21.06 2.58
N SER A 54 -4.87 -21.60 2.63
CA SER A 54 -5.76 -21.77 1.46
C SER A 54 -6.20 -20.44 0.83
N ALA A 55 -6.26 -19.35 1.62
CA ALA A 55 -6.63 -18.03 1.15
C ALA A 55 -5.46 -17.29 0.45
N GLN A 56 -4.23 -17.67 0.72
CA GLN A 56 -3.05 -17.10 0.03
C GLN A 56 -2.94 -17.53 -1.44
N ARG A 57 -3.42 -18.73 -1.78
CA ARG A 57 -3.36 -19.23 -3.17
C ARG A 57 -4.42 -18.62 -4.09
N ASN A 58 -5.62 -18.35 -3.59
CA ASN A 58 -6.76 -17.85 -4.37
C ASN A 58 -7.07 -16.37 -4.11
N GLN A 59 -6.13 -15.67 -3.55
CA GLN A 59 -6.13 -14.22 -3.37
C GLN A 59 -7.45 -13.55 -3.09
N LEU A 60 -7.48 -12.90 -2.00
CA LEU A 60 -8.00 -11.58 -1.66
C LEU A 60 -9.02 -10.91 -2.64
N THR A 61 -9.11 -11.38 -3.88
CA THR A 61 -10.01 -10.88 -4.92
C THR A 61 -11.47 -11.39 -4.78
N GLN A 62 -11.73 -12.41 -3.94
CA GLN A 62 -13.06 -13.00 -3.86
C GLN A 62 -13.74 -12.98 -2.48
N LYS A 63 -13.18 -12.30 -1.49
CA LYS A 63 -13.91 -12.10 -0.24
C LYS A 63 -15.12 -11.21 -0.48
N ARG A 64 -16.30 -11.81 -0.49
CA ARG A 64 -17.57 -11.11 -0.70
C ARG A 64 -17.90 -10.16 0.46
N GLY A 65 -18.06 -8.89 0.16
CA GLY A 65 -18.77 -7.92 0.96
C GLY A 65 -18.21 -7.63 2.35
N TRP A 66 -19.08 -7.60 3.33
CA TRP A 66 -18.81 -7.25 4.72
C TRP A 66 -17.73 -8.11 5.40
N ARG A 67 -17.43 -9.32 4.89
CA ARG A 67 -16.33 -10.16 5.39
C ARG A 67 -14.94 -9.55 5.24
N GLN A 68 -14.76 -8.57 4.34
CA GLN A 68 -13.52 -7.82 4.21
C GLN A 68 -13.25 -6.92 5.42
N PHE A 69 -14.30 -6.52 6.13
CA PHE A 69 -14.22 -5.72 7.34
C PHE A 69 -13.91 -6.55 8.60
N LEU A 70 -14.13 -7.85 8.53
CA LEU A 70 -13.85 -8.80 9.62
C LEU A 70 -12.41 -9.35 9.58
N ASP A 71 -11.57 -8.82 8.70
CA ASP A 71 -10.17 -9.21 8.65
C ASP A 71 -9.50 -8.88 9.97
N THR A 72 -8.95 -9.90 10.61
CA THR A 72 -8.27 -9.77 11.89
C THR A 72 -6.89 -9.15 11.65
N PRO A 73 -6.61 -7.93 12.12
CA PRO A 73 -5.28 -7.37 12.03
C PRO A 73 -4.28 -8.21 12.82
N ALA A 74 -3.02 -8.22 12.38
CA ALA A 74 -1.90 -8.74 13.14
C ALA A 74 -1.08 -7.56 13.70
N PRO A 75 -1.45 -7.02 14.90
CA PRO A 75 -0.80 -5.85 15.46
C PRO A 75 0.63 -6.18 15.90
N ARG A 76 1.52 -5.18 15.85
CA ARG A 76 2.92 -5.32 16.26
C ARG A 76 3.67 -6.46 15.57
N GLN A 77 3.16 -6.91 14.42
CA GLN A 77 3.81 -7.96 13.64
C GLN A 77 5.07 -7.41 12.97
N PRO A 78 6.27 -7.97 13.23
CA PRO A 78 7.48 -7.56 12.54
C PRO A 78 7.43 -8.00 11.08
N VAL A 79 7.82 -7.09 10.19
CA VAL A 79 7.94 -7.31 8.75
C VAL A 79 9.27 -6.79 8.23
N LEU A 80 9.85 -7.51 7.29
CA LEU A 80 10.98 -7.07 6.50
C LEU A 80 10.43 -6.47 5.21
N VAL A 81 10.74 -5.21 4.98
CA VAL A 81 10.41 -4.48 3.75
C VAL A 81 11.70 -4.23 2.98
N GLN A 82 11.72 -4.64 1.73
CA GLN A 82 12.85 -4.47 0.81
C GLN A 82 12.39 -3.81 -0.48
N ILE A 83 13.16 -2.84 -0.95
CA ILE A 83 13.00 -2.25 -2.28
C ILE A 83 14.38 -1.93 -2.86
N GLY A 84 14.72 -2.51 -4.01
CA GLY A 84 16.06 -2.40 -4.57
C GLY A 84 17.13 -2.79 -3.55
N LYS A 85 18.08 -1.91 -3.31
CA LYS A 85 19.16 -2.09 -2.32
C LYS A 85 18.77 -1.73 -0.89
N ALA A 86 17.64 -1.01 -0.70
CA ALA A 86 17.18 -0.58 0.60
C ALA A 86 16.32 -1.66 1.28
N LEU A 87 16.51 -1.81 2.58
CA LEU A 87 15.70 -2.70 3.40
C LEU A 87 15.50 -2.13 4.80
N ARG A 88 14.39 -2.52 5.42
CA ARG A 88 14.10 -2.17 6.81
C ARG A 88 13.20 -3.20 7.46
N ILE A 89 13.44 -3.50 8.73
CA ILE A 89 12.47 -4.22 9.56
C ILE A 89 11.66 -3.19 10.32
N VAL A 90 10.33 -3.30 10.23
CA VAL A 90 9.38 -2.45 10.92
C VAL A 90 8.31 -3.29 11.59
N GLU A 91 7.69 -2.77 12.63
CA GLU A 91 6.54 -3.40 13.26
C GLU A 91 5.26 -2.75 12.75
N ALA A 92 4.28 -3.57 12.37
CA ALA A 92 2.95 -3.08 12.01
C ALA A 92 2.32 -2.34 13.20
N ASN A 93 1.52 -1.33 12.95
CA ASN A 93 0.78 -0.63 13.99
C ASN A 93 -0.34 -1.51 14.60
N ARG A 94 -1.14 -0.97 15.53
CA ARG A 94 -2.25 -1.70 16.17
C ARG A 94 -3.31 -2.19 15.17
N GLY A 95 -3.50 -1.51 14.05
CA GLY A 95 -4.39 -1.92 12.96
C GLY A 95 -3.76 -2.90 11.97
N GLY A 96 -2.52 -3.32 12.20
CA GLY A 96 -1.75 -4.16 11.29
C GLY A 96 -1.15 -3.39 10.12
N PHE A 97 -1.26 -2.05 10.07
CA PHE A 97 -0.74 -1.25 8.95
C PHE A 97 0.76 -1.01 9.05
N VAL A 98 1.40 -1.02 7.90
CA VAL A 98 2.78 -0.65 7.68
C VAL A 98 2.80 0.48 6.67
N ASP A 99 3.36 1.61 7.08
CA ASP A 99 3.61 2.79 6.26
C ASP A 99 5.05 3.19 6.53
N VAL A 100 5.92 2.92 5.57
CA VAL A 100 7.37 3.08 5.74
C VAL A 100 8.00 3.71 4.51
N THR A 101 8.89 4.67 4.76
CA THR A 101 9.75 5.25 3.72
C THR A 101 11.15 4.65 3.83
N LEU A 102 11.67 4.19 2.70
CA LEU A 102 13.02 3.68 2.55
C LEU A 102 13.82 4.59 1.61
N HIS A 103 15.04 4.93 2.02
CA HIS A 103 15.95 5.78 1.27
C HIS A 103 17.04 4.96 0.58
N GLY A 104 17.58 5.48 -0.52
CA GLY A 104 18.75 4.90 -1.18
C GLY A 104 18.51 3.54 -1.85
N HIS A 105 17.31 3.33 -2.38
CA HIS A 105 16.94 2.06 -3.02
C HIS A 105 17.66 1.80 -4.36
N GLY A 106 18.17 2.85 -5.02
CA GLY A 106 18.95 2.74 -6.25
C GLY A 106 18.17 2.25 -7.48
N LEU A 107 16.84 2.42 -7.48
CA LEU A 107 15.97 2.03 -8.59
C LEU A 107 15.77 3.20 -9.56
N LYS A 108 15.56 2.85 -10.81
CA LYS A 108 15.22 3.80 -11.88
C LYS A 108 13.75 4.19 -11.84
N PRO A 109 13.36 5.34 -12.44
CA PRO A 109 11.96 5.73 -12.62
C PRO A 109 11.13 4.63 -13.29
N GLY A 110 9.83 4.63 -13.04
CA GLY A 110 8.87 3.67 -13.55
C GLY A 110 8.26 2.78 -12.48
N TRP A 111 7.52 1.76 -12.92
CA TRP A 111 6.96 0.77 -12.02
C TRP A 111 8.03 -0.22 -11.57
N GLN A 112 8.21 -0.30 -10.27
CA GLN A 112 9.16 -1.15 -9.58
C GLN A 112 8.42 -2.07 -8.59
N GLN A 113 9.15 -2.97 -7.92
CA GLN A 113 8.55 -3.88 -6.95
C GLN A 113 9.28 -3.79 -5.61
N ALA A 114 8.50 -3.64 -4.55
CA ALA A 114 8.97 -3.90 -3.19
C ALA A 114 8.59 -5.32 -2.78
N ASN A 115 9.40 -5.96 -1.96
CA ASN A 115 9.14 -7.27 -1.39
C ASN A 115 8.94 -7.15 0.13
N VAL A 116 7.85 -7.73 0.64
CA VAL A 116 7.51 -7.67 2.06
C VAL A 116 7.37 -9.09 2.60
N HIS A 117 8.14 -9.40 3.64
CA HIS A 117 8.09 -10.67 4.35
C HIS A 117 7.59 -10.45 5.78
N VAL A 118 6.67 -11.28 6.22
CA VAL A 118 6.37 -11.37 7.65
C VAL A 118 7.47 -12.17 8.34
N ILE A 119 7.95 -11.66 9.46
CA ILE A 119 8.93 -12.34 10.31
C ILE A 119 8.14 -13.02 11.44
N ASN A 120 8.45 -14.27 11.77
CA ASN A 120 7.83 -14.89 12.94
C ASN A 120 8.14 -14.05 14.19
N ARG A 121 7.12 -13.70 14.95
CA ARG A 121 7.22 -12.76 16.07
C ARG A 121 8.10 -13.29 17.20
N GLU A 122 7.93 -14.55 17.60
CA GLU A 122 8.70 -15.16 18.67
C GLU A 122 10.17 -15.27 18.29
N ASP A 123 10.46 -15.78 17.09
CA ASP A 123 11.84 -15.90 16.58
C ASP A 123 12.51 -14.52 16.51
N PHE A 124 11.77 -13.48 16.09
CA PHE A 124 12.29 -12.11 16.01
C PHE A 124 12.66 -11.55 17.38
N HIS A 125 11.75 -11.62 18.35
CA HIS A 125 12.00 -11.08 19.68
C HIS A 125 13.14 -11.77 20.41
N GLN A 126 13.26 -13.09 20.26
CA GLN A 126 14.35 -13.87 20.84
C GLN A 126 15.71 -13.56 20.21
N ASN A 127 15.75 -13.23 18.94
CA ASN A 127 16.99 -13.08 18.17
C ASN A 127 17.23 -11.67 17.62
N LYS A 128 16.42 -10.66 18.02
CA LYS A 128 16.46 -9.30 17.47
C LYS A 128 17.88 -8.70 17.50
N ALA A 129 18.55 -8.78 18.63
CA ALA A 129 19.90 -8.24 18.78
C ALA A 129 20.93 -8.94 17.87
N LYS A 130 20.84 -10.27 17.75
CA LYS A 130 21.73 -11.06 16.88
C LYS A 130 21.44 -10.85 15.41
N LEU A 131 20.15 -10.68 15.03
CA LEU A 131 19.71 -10.44 13.67
C LEU A 131 20.23 -9.09 13.16
N LEU A 132 20.06 -8.05 13.97
CA LEU A 132 20.47 -6.70 13.64
C LEU A 132 21.99 -6.52 13.78
N GLY A 133 22.60 -7.18 14.78
CA GLY A 133 24.02 -7.09 15.09
C GLY A 133 24.46 -5.67 15.41
N ASP A 134 25.75 -5.45 15.52
CA ASP A 134 26.36 -4.12 15.72
C ASP A 134 26.43 -3.29 14.43
N VAL A 135 25.91 -3.83 13.33
CA VAL A 135 25.91 -3.15 12.03
C VAL A 135 24.69 -2.25 11.98
N GLY A 136 24.91 -0.93 11.96
CA GLY A 136 23.84 0.05 11.75
C GLY A 136 23.01 -0.26 10.49
N TRP A 137 21.74 0.10 10.50
CA TRP A 137 20.79 -0.19 9.41
C TRP A 137 21.31 0.12 8.00
N GLY A 138 22.14 1.17 7.84
CA GLY A 138 22.71 1.58 6.54
C GLY A 138 23.76 0.62 5.94
N LYS A 139 24.24 -0.37 6.71
CA LYS A 139 25.23 -1.36 6.25
C LYS A 139 24.64 -2.76 6.10
N LEU A 140 23.36 -2.94 6.40
CA LEU A 140 22.67 -4.21 6.27
C LEU A 140 22.17 -4.38 4.84
N THR A 141 22.74 -5.36 4.12
CA THR A 141 22.22 -5.73 2.79
C THR A 141 21.13 -6.78 2.91
N PRO A 142 20.21 -6.89 1.93
CA PRO A 142 19.18 -7.92 1.91
C PRO A 142 19.74 -9.34 2.06
N GLU A 143 20.82 -9.62 1.35
CA GLU A 143 21.46 -10.94 1.35
C GLU A 143 22.03 -11.28 2.72
N LEU A 144 22.69 -10.29 3.36
CA LEU A 144 23.26 -10.49 4.69
C LEU A 144 22.17 -10.71 5.72
N LEU A 145 21.05 -9.97 5.65
CA LEU A 145 19.94 -10.15 6.57
C LEU A 145 19.27 -11.51 6.39
N VAL A 146 18.99 -11.93 5.16
CA VAL A 146 18.40 -13.24 4.88
C VAL A 146 19.33 -14.36 5.34
N LYS A 147 20.64 -14.24 5.11
CA LYS A 147 21.65 -15.19 5.59
C LYS A 147 21.65 -15.27 7.11
N ARG A 148 21.66 -14.14 7.82
CA ARG A 148 21.58 -14.09 9.29
C ARG A 148 20.29 -14.71 9.80
N ALA A 149 19.13 -14.34 9.24
CA ALA A 149 17.85 -14.90 9.62
C ALA A 149 17.84 -16.43 9.50
N ARG A 150 18.36 -16.96 8.40
CA ARG A 150 18.49 -18.41 8.17
C ARG A 150 19.40 -19.06 9.21
N ASN A 151 20.57 -18.49 9.49
CA ASN A 151 21.53 -19.03 10.47
C ASN A 151 20.97 -19.01 11.90
N LEU A 152 20.08 -18.06 12.22
CA LEU A 152 19.42 -17.95 13.51
C LEU A 152 18.11 -18.75 13.58
N GLY A 153 17.73 -19.47 12.51
CA GLY A 153 16.49 -20.23 12.44
C GLY A 153 15.22 -19.35 12.45
N ILE A 154 15.33 -18.08 12.09
CA ILE A 154 14.20 -17.15 12.05
C ILE A 154 13.31 -17.46 10.85
N ARG A 155 12.04 -17.75 11.11
CA ARG A 155 11.06 -18.06 10.05
C ARG A 155 10.56 -16.79 9.41
N LEU A 156 10.68 -16.74 8.07
CA LEU A 156 10.16 -15.70 7.21
C LEU A 156 9.01 -16.25 6.37
N SER A 157 7.96 -15.47 6.16
CA SER A 157 6.92 -15.84 5.19
C SER A 157 7.46 -15.79 3.76
N ARG A 158 6.73 -16.40 2.83
CA ARG A 158 6.92 -16.11 1.41
C ARG A 158 6.75 -14.62 1.16
N GLY A 159 7.65 -14.01 0.37
CA GLY A 159 7.58 -12.60 0.04
C GLY A 159 6.31 -12.23 -0.73
N THR A 160 5.75 -11.08 -0.41
CA THR A 160 4.64 -10.45 -1.14
C THR A 160 5.18 -9.28 -1.93
N LEU A 161 5.01 -9.32 -3.25
CA LEU A 161 5.45 -8.26 -4.16
C LEU A 161 4.39 -7.16 -4.22
N LEU A 162 4.83 -5.92 -4.07
CA LEU A 162 4.00 -4.72 -4.11
C LEU A 162 4.48 -3.80 -5.23
N PRO A 163 3.59 -3.32 -6.11
CA PRO A 163 3.95 -2.36 -7.13
C PRO A 163 4.25 -0.99 -6.50
N ILE A 164 5.37 -0.40 -6.87
CA ILE A 164 5.83 0.91 -6.41
C ILE A 164 6.13 1.78 -7.63
N ARG A 165 5.51 2.95 -7.71
CA ARG A 165 5.79 3.93 -8.78
C ARG A 165 6.95 4.84 -8.34
N ILE A 166 8.10 4.69 -8.96
CA ILE A 166 9.24 5.62 -8.79
C ILE A 166 9.11 6.72 -9.84
N ILE A 167 8.99 7.94 -9.36
CA ILE A 167 8.81 9.15 -10.18
C ILE A 167 10.18 9.77 -10.41
N GLY A 168 10.50 10.01 -11.68
CA GLY A 168 11.79 10.56 -12.09
C GLY A 168 11.79 12.08 -12.07
N ASN A 169 12.98 12.68 -11.91
CA ASN A 169 13.15 14.15 -11.93
C ASN A 169 12.75 14.80 -13.27
N HIS A 170 12.62 14.01 -14.35
CA HIS A 170 12.20 14.46 -15.66
C HIS A 170 10.68 14.50 -15.83
N GLU A 171 9.93 13.87 -14.93
CA GLU A 171 8.47 13.86 -14.97
C GLU A 171 7.92 15.18 -14.44
N LYS A 172 7.45 16.03 -15.35
CA LYS A 172 6.96 17.40 -15.03
C LYS A 172 5.50 17.43 -14.59
N VAL A 173 4.74 16.39 -14.92
CA VAL A 173 3.31 16.31 -14.69
C VAL A 173 2.97 15.02 -13.97
N GLY A 174 2.11 15.11 -12.97
CA GLY A 174 1.47 13.97 -12.32
C GLY A 174 -0.04 14.20 -12.25
N ILE A 175 -0.80 13.11 -12.22
CA ILE A 175 -2.26 13.15 -12.19
C ILE A 175 -2.73 12.64 -10.83
N ILE A 176 -3.58 13.40 -10.15
CA ILE A 176 -4.25 12.97 -8.92
C ILE A 176 -5.75 13.02 -9.18
N THR A 177 -6.44 11.90 -9.02
CA THR A 177 -7.88 11.81 -9.18
C THR A 177 -8.55 11.28 -7.91
N ASP A 178 -9.77 11.77 -7.63
CA ASP A 178 -10.64 11.17 -6.62
C ASP A 178 -11.24 9.86 -7.15
N ILE A 179 -11.69 9.02 -6.26
CA ILE A 179 -12.32 7.74 -6.60
C ILE A 179 -13.85 7.86 -6.54
N ASP A 180 -14.36 8.33 -5.41
CA ASP A 180 -15.79 8.34 -5.12
C ASP A 180 -16.50 9.42 -5.94
N ASP A 181 -17.51 9.04 -6.72
CA ASP A 181 -18.28 9.90 -7.64
C ASP A 181 -17.45 10.58 -8.76
N THR A 182 -16.19 10.21 -8.89
CA THR A 182 -15.31 10.67 -9.98
C THR A 182 -14.99 9.53 -10.95
N ILE A 183 -14.46 8.41 -10.49
CA ILE A 183 -14.21 7.23 -11.34
C ILE A 183 -15.24 6.13 -11.13
N MET A 184 -15.91 6.12 -9.98
CA MET A 184 -16.88 5.11 -9.59
C MET A 184 -18.15 5.77 -9.04
N VAL A 185 -19.31 5.42 -9.60
CA VAL A 185 -20.60 5.94 -9.15
C VAL A 185 -20.93 5.40 -7.77
N SER A 186 -21.10 6.31 -6.79
CA SER A 186 -21.52 5.99 -5.43
C SER A 186 -23.03 6.18 -5.31
N MET A 187 -23.80 5.11 -5.40
CA MET A 187 -25.28 5.18 -5.30
C MET A 187 -25.83 5.42 -3.88
N VAL A 188 -25.02 5.88 -2.92
CA VAL A 188 -25.43 5.94 -1.51
C VAL A 188 -25.50 7.38 -1.01
N PRO A 189 -26.66 7.80 -0.41
CA PRO A 189 -26.80 9.13 0.20
C PRO A 189 -25.77 9.36 1.32
N ARG A 190 -25.20 10.56 1.36
CA ARG A 190 -24.14 10.97 2.29
C ARG A 190 -24.36 10.72 3.79
N PRO A 191 -25.58 10.66 4.35
CA PRO A 191 -25.76 10.44 5.80
C PRO A 191 -25.47 8.99 6.26
N LEU A 192 -25.37 8.02 5.35
CA LEU A 192 -25.24 6.60 5.67
C LEU A 192 -23.83 6.04 5.40
N LEU A 193 -22.79 6.80 5.72
CA LEU A 193 -21.39 6.38 5.52
C LEU A 193 -21.09 4.98 6.10
N ALA A 194 -21.66 4.60 7.23
CA ALA A 194 -21.51 3.28 7.82
C ALA A 194 -22.19 2.18 6.98
N VAL A 195 -23.37 2.48 6.42
CA VAL A 195 -24.12 1.60 5.51
C VAL A 195 -23.41 1.51 4.15
N ARG A 196 -22.80 2.62 3.68
CA ARG A 196 -21.95 2.65 2.47
C ARG A 196 -20.84 1.59 2.54
N TYR A 197 -20.21 1.42 3.69
CA TYR A 197 -19.19 0.39 3.88
C TYR A 197 -19.79 -1.03 3.93
N ALA A 198 -20.97 -1.20 4.46
CA ALA A 198 -21.68 -2.49 4.47
C ALA A 198 -22.19 -2.89 3.07
N MET A 199 -22.57 -1.93 2.24
CA MET A 199 -23.09 -2.15 0.87
C MET A 199 -21.99 -2.35 -0.20
N ILE A 200 -20.73 -2.18 0.11
CA ILE A 200 -19.60 -2.51 -0.77
C ILE A 200 -19.54 -4.04 -1.08
N SER A 201 -20.65 -4.72 -0.91
CA SER A 201 -20.73 -6.18 -0.87
C SER A 201 -20.70 -6.90 -2.23
N LYS A 202 -20.82 -6.19 -3.35
CA LYS A 202 -20.67 -6.81 -4.68
C LYS A 202 -19.80 -5.92 -5.56
N ALA A 203 -18.59 -6.37 -5.88
CA ALA A 203 -17.72 -5.71 -6.87
C ALA A 203 -18.45 -5.56 -8.23
N SER A 204 -19.37 -6.48 -8.54
CA SER A 204 -20.17 -6.51 -9.75
C SER A 204 -21.30 -5.47 -9.84
N SER A 205 -21.60 -4.72 -8.74
CA SER A 205 -22.63 -3.68 -8.75
C SER A 205 -22.08 -2.25 -8.87
N ARG A 206 -20.75 -2.10 -8.95
CA ARG A 206 -20.14 -0.79 -9.10
C ARG A 206 -20.08 -0.43 -10.57
N GLN A 207 -20.59 0.75 -10.88
CA GLN A 207 -20.52 1.30 -12.24
C GLN A 207 -19.40 2.32 -12.32
N ALA A 208 -18.60 2.23 -13.38
CA ALA A 208 -17.65 3.29 -13.73
C ALA A 208 -18.43 4.53 -14.20
N VAL A 209 -17.89 5.70 -13.90
CA VAL A 209 -18.40 6.95 -14.48
C VAL A 209 -18.11 6.90 -15.98
N PRO A 210 -19.15 7.01 -16.86
CA PRO A 210 -18.98 6.89 -18.29
C PRO A 210 -17.95 7.88 -18.82
N GLY A 211 -17.03 7.40 -19.67
CA GLY A 211 -15.99 8.20 -20.30
C GLY A 211 -14.78 8.55 -19.43
N MET A 212 -14.82 8.29 -18.10
CA MET A 212 -13.74 8.70 -17.20
C MET A 212 -12.45 7.88 -17.41
N SER A 213 -12.56 6.59 -17.74
CA SER A 213 -11.35 5.80 -18.05
C SER A 213 -10.65 6.31 -19.29
N GLN A 214 -11.41 6.60 -20.36
CA GLN A 214 -10.87 7.20 -21.58
C GLN A 214 -10.25 8.58 -21.31
N PHE A 215 -10.95 9.42 -20.57
CA PHE A 215 -10.44 10.74 -20.18
C PHE A 215 -9.09 10.67 -19.47
N LEU A 216 -8.91 9.73 -18.51
CA LEU A 216 -7.65 9.57 -17.82
C LEU A 216 -6.55 9.00 -18.72
N GLN A 217 -6.88 8.11 -19.66
CA GLN A 217 -5.93 7.62 -20.67
C GLN A 217 -5.48 8.76 -21.59
N ASP A 218 -6.42 9.58 -22.06
CA ASP A 218 -6.11 10.74 -22.92
C ASP A 218 -5.23 11.76 -22.17
N LEU A 219 -5.50 12.00 -20.86
CA LEU A 219 -4.65 12.85 -20.03
C LEU A 219 -3.23 12.29 -19.86
N GLU A 220 -3.06 10.98 -19.71
CA GLU A 220 -1.73 10.36 -19.65
C GLU A 220 -0.96 10.56 -20.96
N ILE A 221 -1.64 10.42 -22.08
CA ILE A 221 -1.06 10.63 -23.42
C ILE A 221 -0.64 12.08 -23.59
N GLU A 222 -1.53 13.03 -23.34
CA GLU A 222 -1.27 14.47 -23.48
C GLU A 222 -0.15 14.94 -22.54
N ALA A 223 -0.13 14.47 -21.29
CA ALA A 223 0.92 14.80 -20.35
C ALA A 223 2.29 14.25 -20.76
N ALA A 224 2.33 13.07 -21.38
CA ALA A 224 3.55 12.51 -21.95
C ALA A 224 4.07 13.38 -23.12
N TYR A 225 3.19 13.82 -24.02
CA TYR A 225 3.56 14.72 -25.13
C TYR A 225 4.05 16.09 -24.62
N ALA A 226 3.39 16.66 -23.61
CA ALA A 226 3.81 17.94 -23.04
C ALA A 226 5.21 17.86 -22.40
N ALA A 227 5.60 16.72 -21.84
CA ALA A 227 6.93 16.51 -21.29
C ALA A 227 8.03 16.46 -22.38
N ASP A 228 7.72 15.90 -23.55
CA ASP A 228 8.67 15.77 -24.67
C ASP A 228 8.83 17.07 -25.47
N SER A 229 7.82 17.95 -25.50
CA SER A 229 7.83 19.17 -26.35
C SER A 229 8.86 20.21 -25.94
N ASP A 230 9.38 20.15 -24.70
CA ASP A 230 10.41 21.06 -24.19
C ASP A 230 11.85 20.72 -24.67
N THR A 231 12.06 19.58 -25.31
CA THR A 231 13.41 19.09 -25.68
C THR A 231 13.76 19.21 -27.15
N SER A 232 12.80 19.53 -28.03
CA SER A 232 13.08 19.73 -29.45
C SER A 232 11.91 20.44 -30.15
N GLY A 233 12.18 21.40 -31.04
CA GLY A 233 11.18 22.15 -31.77
C GLY A 233 10.11 21.29 -32.49
N PRO A 234 9.13 21.88 -33.19
CA PRO A 234 7.92 21.21 -33.65
C PRO A 234 8.25 19.95 -34.46
N ARG A 235 8.11 18.80 -33.83
CA ARG A 235 8.24 17.51 -34.47
C ARG A 235 6.85 17.09 -34.96
N ALA A 236 6.72 16.91 -36.24
CA ALA A 236 5.53 16.31 -36.84
C ALA A 236 5.28 14.94 -36.18
N PRO A 237 4.03 14.53 -35.97
CA PRO A 237 3.72 13.24 -35.37
C PRO A 237 4.26 12.13 -36.26
N SER A 238 5.42 11.57 -35.91
CA SER A 238 5.89 10.35 -36.53
C SER A 238 5.07 9.21 -35.94
N SER A 239 4.45 8.42 -36.76
CA SER A 239 3.57 7.29 -36.46
C SER A 239 4.29 6.08 -35.84
N THR A 240 5.41 6.30 -35.20
CA THR A 240 6.14 5.30 -34.43
C THR A 240 6.16 5.81 -33.00
N TYR A 241 5.41 5.14 -32.14
CA TYR A 241 5.48 5.33 -30.69
C TYR A 241 6.94 5.16 -30.26
N ASP A 242 7.65 6.25 -30.09
CA ASP A 242 8.91 6.25 -29.36
C ASP A 242 8.57 5.99 -27.89
N VAL A 243 8.67 4.72 -27.50
CA VAL A 243 8.31 4.12 -26.19
C VAL A 243 9.26 4.59 -25.07
N LEU A 244 9.79 5.81 -25.13
CA LEU A 244 10.82 6.28 -24.19
C LEU A 244 10.28 7.17 -23.08
N SER A 245 9.10 7.75 -23.16
CA SER A 245 8.51 8.49 -22.06
C SER A 245 7.61 7.58 -21.21
N LEU A 246 7.95 7.43 -19.95
CA LEU A 246 7.06 6.78 -18.99
C LEU A 246 5.77 7.60 -18.88
N PRO A 247 4.59 6.94 -18.81
CA PRO A 247 3.35 7.67 -18.58
C PRO A 247 3.45 8.44 -17.24
N PRO A 248 2.82 9.61 -17.13
CA PRO A 248 2.83 10.41 -15.92
C PRO A 248 2.36 9.60 -14.72
N ALA A 249 2.87 9.92 -13.53
CA ALA A 249 2.45 9.23 -12.34
C ALA A 249 0.97 9.53 -12.04
N LEU A 250 0.14 8.48 -12.01
CA LEU A 250 -1.28 8.57 -11.66
C LEU A 250 -1.51 8.12 -10.23
N MET A 251 -2.25 8.92 -9.44
CA MET A 251 -2.62 8.65 -8.05
C MET A 251 -4.14 8.65 -7.89
N TYR A 252 -4.70 7.53 -7.43
CA TYR A 252 -6.10 7.38 -7.05
C TYR A 252 -6.23 7.67 -5.56
N LEU A 253 -6.85 8.79 -5.19
CA LEU A 253 -6.95 9.27 -3.82
C LEU A 253 -8.40 9.24 -3.34
N SER A 254 -8.71 8.54 -2.23
CA SER A 254 -10.04 8.53 -1.64
C SER A 254 -9.97 8.50 -0.11
N THR A 255 -11.02 9.03 0.51
CA THR A 255 -11.26 8.91 1.95
C THR A 255 -11.76 7.53 2.36
N GLY A 256 -11.96 6.62 1.40
CA GLY A 256 -12.30 5.24 1.62
C GLY A 256 -11.23 4.48 2.41
N ALA A 257 -11.63 3.38 3.06
CA ALA A 257 -10.71 2.58 3.86
C ALA A 257 -9.88 1.62 2.99
N TRP A 258 -8.65 1.31 3.40
CA TRP A 258 -7.73 0.40 2.71
C TRP A 258 -8.27 -1.01 2.46
N ASN A 259 -9.25 -1.46 3.23
CA ASN A 259 -9.89 -2.76 3.05
C ASN A 259 -10.69 -2.90 1.73
N ILE A 260 -10.95 -1.81 1.01
CA ILE A 260 -11.59 -1.86 -0.31
C ILE A 260 -10.61 -2.13 -1.46
N VAL A 261 -9.30 -2.04 -1.24
CA VAL A 261 -8.29 -2.25 -2.31
C VAL A 261 -8.45 -3.57 -3.05
N PRO A 262 -8.74 -4.71 -2.38
CA PRO A 262 -8.93 -5.99 -3.08
C PRO A 262 -10.08 -6.00 -4.08
N THR A 263 -11.08 -5.13 -3.91
CA THR A 263 -12.21 -4.98 -4.84
C THR A 263 -12.03 -3.81 -5.80
N LEU A 264 -11.28 -2.80 -5.38
CA LEU A 264 -11.02 -1.62 -6.20
C LEU A 264 -10.05 -1.92 -7.35
N ARG A 265 -8.98 -2.68 -7.12
CA ARG A 265 -8.03 -3.04 -8.18
C ARG A 265 -8.65 -3.81 -9.35
N PRO A 266 -9.43 -4.89 -9.11
CA PRO A 266 -10.17 -5.55 -10.18
C PRO A 266 -11.12 -4.59 -10.90
N PHE A 267 -11.84 -3.74 -10.16
CA PHE A 267 -12.73 -2.75 -10.75
C PHE A 267 -12.00 -1.80 -11.70
N LEU A 268 -10.86 -1.24 -11.29
CA LEU A 268 -10.05 -0.36 -12.15
C LEU A 268 -9.61 -1.09 -13.41
N ARG A 269 -9.08 -2.30 -13.27
CA ARG A 269 -8.62 -3.11 -14.40
C ARG A 269 -9.76 -3.49 -15.34
N ASP A 270 -10.89 -3.97 -14.79
CA ASP A 270 -12.01 -4.49 -15.57
C ASP A 270 -12.83 -3.39 -16.27
N ASN A 271 -12.55 -2.10 -15.95
CA ASN A 271 -13.10 -0.92 -16.59
C ASN A 271 -12.03 -0.08 -17.30
N ASP A 272 -10.89 -0.67 -17.62
CA ASP A 272 -9.80 -0.08 -18.43
C ASP A 272 -9.23 1.24 -17.87
N PHE A 273 -9.28 1.41 -16.54
CA PHE A 273 -8.61 2.55 -15.91
C PHE A 273 -7.09 2.39 -15.95
N PRO A 274 -6.33 3.46 -16.19
CA PRO A 274 -4.88 3.43 -16.19
C PRO A 274 -4.29 2.92 -14.87
N LEU A 275 -3.09 2.35 -14.94
CA LEU A 275 -2.39 1.85 -13.76
C LEU A 275 -1.91 3.01 -12.88
N GLY A 276 -2.43 3.11 -11.66
CA GLY A 276 -2.08 4.17 -10.72
C GLY A 276 -1.83 3.66 -9.30
N THR A 277 -1.16 4.49 -8.52
CA THR A 277 -0.99 4.25 -7.09
C THR A 277 -2.29 4.58 -6.35
N ILE A 278 -2.76 3.65 -5.51
CA ILE A 278 -3.98 3.84 -4.74
C ILE A 278 -3.61 4.34 -3.34
N LEU A 279 -4.19 5.48 -2.95
CA LEU A 279 -4.00 6.13 -1.65
C LEU A 279 -5.34 6.23 -0.93
N LEU A 280 -5.50 5.41 0.11
CA LEU A 280 -6.71 5.33 0.91
C LEU A 280 -6.42 5.63 2.38
N ARG A 281 -7.49 5.88 3.12
CA ARG A 281 -7.41 6.24 4.52
C ARG A 281 -7.31 5.01 5.42
N SER A 282 -6.49 5.10 6.47
CA SER A 282 -6.55 4.17 7.59
C SER A 282 -7.67 4.60 8.55
N TRP A 283 -8.67 3.74 8.74
CA TRP A 283 -9.78 3.98 9.67
C TRP A 283 -9.46 3.51 11.09
N TRP A 284 -8.25 3.04 11.32
CA TRP A 284 -7.85 2.60 12.64
C TRP A 284 -7.38 3.80 13.46
N ILE A 285 -7.75 3.81 14.74
CA ILE A 285 -7.25 4.80 15.70
C ILE A 285 -5.72 4.74 15.66
N SER A 286 -5.08 5.86 15.36
CA SER A 286 -3.61 5.92 15.35
C SER A 286 -3.07 5.55 16.72
N ASP A 287 -1.81 5.09 16.79
CA ASP A 287 -1.14 4.82 18.06
C ASP A 287 -1.10 6.04 18.99
N ARG A 288 -1.34 7.23 18.46
CA ARG A 288 -1.46 8.49 19.20
C ARG A 288 -2.87 8.78 19.73
N GLY A 289 -3.84 7.85 19.54
CA GLY A 289 -5.22 8.03 20.00
C GLY A 289 -6.04 9.06 19.23
N THR A 290 -5.49 9.64 18.16
CA THR A 290 -6.21 10.62 17.33
C THR A 290 -7.16 9.89 16.38
N VAL A 291 -8.42 10.30 16.39
CA VAL A 291 -9.37 9.94 15.33
C VAL A 291 -8.82 10.55 14.03
N PRO A 292 -8.74 9.81 12.93
CA PRO A 292 -8.32 10.38 11.66
C PRO A 292 -9.17 11.63 11.35
N GLY A 293 -8.54 12.75 10.96
CA GLY A 293 -9.17 14.01 10.63
C GLY A 293 -10.31 13.90 9.60
N ALA A 294 -11.04 14.95 9.34
CA ALA A 294 -12.09 15.00 8.33
C ALA A 294 -11.53 14.61 6.94
N GLY A 295 -12.41 14.22 6.02
CA GLY A 295 -12.02 13.78 4.66
C GLY A 295 -11.11 14.77 3.93
N PRO A 296 -11.37 16.07 3.95
CA PRO A 296 -10.51 17.09 3.32
C PRO A 296 -9.09 17.14 3.90
N GLU A 297 -8.95 17.03 5.22
CA GLU A 297 -7.64 17.04 5.90
C GLU A 297 -6.77 15.84 5.49
N PHE A 298 -7.39 14.68 5.30
CA PHE A 298 -6.68 13.50 4.81
C PHE A 298 -6.14 13.74 3.39
N LYS A 299 -6.98 14.24 2.47
CA LYS A 299 -6.55 14.50 1.09
C LYS A 299 -5.40 15.52 1.04
N LEU A 300 -5.52 16.58 1.83
CA LEU A 300 -4.47 17.59 1.94
C LEU A 300 -3.15 17.00 2.46
N SER A 301 -3.21 16.19 3.52
CA SER A 301 -2.02 15.54 4.08
C SER A 301 -1.33 14.59 3.09
N GLN A 302 -2.10 13.86 2.27
CA GLN A 302 -1.53 13.01 1.22
C GLN A 302 -0.89 13.84 0.11
N PHE A 303 -1.51 14.95 -0.27
CA PHE A 303 -0.94 15.89 -1.24
C PHE A 303 0.38 16.48 -0.73
N GLU A 304 0.43 16.95 0.51
CA GLU A 304 1.66 17.46 1.13
C GLU A 304 2.79 16.40 1.19
N LEU A 305 2.43 15.14 1.46
CA LEU A 305 3.41 14.05 1.45
C LEU A 305 3.92 13.78 0.03
N LEU A 306 3.04 13.79 -0.96
CA LEU A 306 3.41 13.64 -2.36
C LEU A 306 4.38 14.74 -2.80
N THR A 307 4.04 16.01 -2.56
CA THR A 307 4.87 17.17 -2.96
C THR A 307 6.23 17.24 -2.24
N LYS A 308 6.37 16.58 -1.09
CA LYS A 308 7.66 16.47 -0.39
C LYS A 308 8.55 15.35 -0.95
N MET A 309 7.95 14.28 -1.44
CA MET A 309 8.67 13.08 -1.88
C MET A 309 8.96 13.07 -3.37
N VAL A 310 8.14 13.76 -4.13
CA VAL A 310 8.24 13.81 -5.59
C VAL A 310 8.89 15.12 -6.00
N PRO A 311 9.80 15.13 -7.00
CA PRO A 311 10.51 16.30 -7.45
C PRO A 311 9.61 17.42 -7.96
#